data_4bae2aefd50d8b92e43e25e326b915aa
#
_entry.id   4bae2aefd50d8b92e43e25e326b915aa
#
_cell.length_a   1.000
_cell.length_b   1.000
_cell.length_c   1.000
_cell.angle_alpha   90.00
_cell.angle_beta   90.00
_cell.angle_gamma   90.00
#
_symmetry.space_group_name_H-M   'P 1'
#
loop_
_entity.id
_entity.type
_entity.pdbx_description
1 polymer ?
#
loop_
_entity_poly.entity_id
_entity_poly.type
_entity_poly.pdbx_seq_one_letter_code
_entity_poly.pdbx_strand_id
1 'polypeptide(L)'
;MMYVIKKDGTKEDFNIQKIVCAVNKSASRIMYNFKKDEIEFLCEYAEEKAQSLNKDEISIQDMHNIVEGALEKVNPAVAKSYRDYRNYKHDFIHMMDEVYTKSQSIRYIGDKSNANTDSALVATKRSLIFNELNKELYRKFFMTRNELQACKDGYIYIHDQSARLDTMNCCLFDVANVLRGGFEMGNVWYNEPKTLDTAFDVMGDIILSTAAQQYGGFTVPEVDKILAPYAEKSYHKYCEEFLKYVEPDWAPAKERAHQYAMDKVRRDFDQGWQGIEYKLNTVGSSRGDYPFVTVTLGLGMERFEKMCSISLLEVHKDGQGKEGHKKPVLFPKIVFLYDENIHGEGKEGEDVFEAGIACSAKTMYPDWLSLSGKGYISSMYKRYKKVISPMGCRAFLSPWYERGGMTPADDNDAPVFVGRFNVGAVSLHLPMILAKARSEAV
;
A
#
# COMPACT_ATOMS: atom_id res chain seq x y z
N MET A 1 20.97 15.98 -54.67
CA MET A 1 20.39 16.64 -53.45
C MET A 1 20.14 15.53 -52.46
N MET A 2 20.66 15.64 -51.25
CA MET A 2 20.63 14.52 -50.29
C MET A 2 19.47 14.73 -49.30
N TYR A 3 18.75 13.67 -49.00
CA TYR A 3 17.60 13.68 -48.09
C TYR A 3 17.85 12.80 -46.86
N VAL A 4 17.26 13.18 -45.72
CA VAL A 4 17.23 12.35 -44.54
C VAL A 4 15.82 11.82 -44.32
N ILE A 5 15.67 10.51 -44.21
CA ILE A 5 14.43 9.82 -43.94
C ILE A 5 14.28 9.68 -42.42
N LYS A 6 13.25 10.30 -41.86
CA LYS A 6 12.92 10.23 -40.43
C LYS A 6 12.27 8.89 -40.07
N LYS A 7 12.14 8.61 -38.77
CA LYS A 7 11.51 7.37 -38.26
C LYS A 7 10.06 7.20 -38.69
N ASP A 8 9.34 8.31 -38.90
CA ASP A 8 7.94 8.33 -39.37
C ASP A 8 7.80 8.24 -40.91
N GLY A 9 8.92 8.02 -41.62
CA GLY A 9 8.97 7.95 -43.07
C GLY A 9 9.00 9.30 -43.77
N THR A 10 8.92 10.44 -43.03
CA THR A 10 9.01 11.76 -43.64
C THR A 10 10.41 12.03 -44.18
N LYS A 11 10.46 12.76 -45.31
CA LYS A 11 11.67 13.08 -46.05
C LYS A 11 12.01 14.56 -45.85
N GLU A 12 13.22 14.84 -45.41
CA GLU A 12 13.70 16.21 -45.19
C GLU A 12 15.05 16.40 -45.90
N ASP A 13 15.31 17.63 -46.35
CA ASP A 13 16.62 18.01 -46.88
C ASP A 13 17.70 17.84 -45.80
N PHE A 14 18.85 17.34 -46.23
CA PHE A 14 20.04 17.28 -45.38
C PHE A 14 20.43 18.73 -44.98
N ASN A 15 20.53 18.99 -43.67
CA ASN A 15 20.83 20.27 -43.14
C ASN A 15 21.86 20.18 -42.00
N ILE A 16 23.09 20.64 -42.27
CA ILE A 16 24.19 20.60 -41.32
C ILE A 16 23.90 21.38 -40.03
N GLN A 17 23.11 22.47 -40.10
CA GLN A 17 22.78 23.30 -38.93
C GLN A 17 21.94 22.52 -37.90
N LYS A 18 21.15 21.55 -38.34
CA LYS A 18 20.44 20.66 -37.43
C LYS A 18 21.39 19.77 -36.64
N ILE A 19 22.49 19.32 -37.26
CA ILE A 19 23.55 18.56 -36.61
C ILE A 19 24.24 19.42 -35.57
N VAL A 20 24.69 20.65 -35.96
CA VAL A 20 25.32 21.61 -35.07
C VAL A 20 24.44 21.91 -33.84
N CYS A 21 23.13 22.08 -34.06
CA CYS A 21 22.19 22.31 -32.98
C CYS A 21 22.10 21.08 -32.03
N ALA A 22 22.06 19.88 -32.57
CA ALA A 22 21.95 18.63 -31.80
C ALA A 22 23.21 18.35 -30.95
N VAL A 23 24.42 18.56 -31.55
CA VAL A 23 25.69 18.36 -30.83
C VAL A 23 25.92 19.40 -29.74
N ASN A 24 25.57 20.65 -29.99
CA ASN A 24 25.63 21.72 -28.97
C ASN A 24 24.70 21.45 -27.80
N LYS A 25 23.48 20.96 -28.04
CA LYS A 25 22.57 20.55 -26.95
C LYS A 25 23.15 19.39 -26.10
N SER A 26 23.87 18.46 -26.74
CA SER A 26 24.50 17.35 -26.02
C SER A 26 25.72 17.78 -25.22
N ALA A 27 26.51 18.70 -25.75
CA ALA A 27 27.64 19.33 -25.06
C ALA A 27 27.19 20.17 -23.84
N SER A 28 26.14 20.95 -23.99
CA SER A 28 25.58 21.76 -22.91
C SER A 28 25.12 20.92 -21.70
N ARG A 29 24.63 19.67 -21.91
CA ARG A 29 24.23 18.77 -20.81
C ARG A 29 25.39 18.37 -19.90
N ILE A 30 26.59 18.38 -20.41
CA ILE A 30 27.82 18.06 -19.66
C ILE A 30 28.71 19.31 -19.46
N MET A 31 28.14 20.50 -19.64
CA MET A 31 28.83 21.79 -19.50
C MET A 31 30.08 21.93 -20.39
N TYR A 32 30.07 21.30 -21.56
CA TYR A 32 31.13 21.40 -22.55
C TYR A 32 30.78 22.44 -23.60
N ASN A 33 31.75 23.31 -23.98
CA ASN A 33 31.60 24.29 -25.02
C ASN A 33 32.60 23.95 -26.14
N PHE A 34 32.10 23.71 -27.35
CA PHE A 34 32.94 23.46 -28.50
C PHE A 34 33.71 24.69 -28.90
N LYS A 35 34.95 24.49 -29.32
CA LYS A 35 35.75 25.48 -30.05
C LYS A 35 35.29 25.55 -31.50
N LYS A 36 35.68 26.62 -32.19
CA LYS A 36 35.25 26.83 -33.57
C LYS A 36 35.79 25.76 -34.52
N ASP A 37 37.04 25.38 -34.35
CA ASP A 37 37.71 24.33 -35.13
C ASP A 37 37.08 22.93 -34.91
N GLU A 38 36.59 22.65 -33.71
CA GLU A 38 35.87 21.40 -33.41
C GLU A 38 34.53 21.33 -34.13
N ILE A 39 33.78 22.43 -34.18
CA ILE A 39 32.49 22.49 -34.92
C ILE A 39 32.74 22.36 -36.42
N GLU A 40 33.78 23.05 -36.95
CA GLU A 40 34.18 22.93 -38.37
C GLU A 40 34.50 21.49 -38.70
N PHE A 41 35.31 20.81 -37.89
CA PHE A 41 35.63 19.40 -38.09
C PHE A 41 34.38 18.50 -38.04
N LEU A 42 33.46 18.72 -37.10
CA LEU A 42 32.22 17.92 -36.99
C LEU A 42 31.36 18.08 -38.25
N CYS A 43 31.27 19.27 -38.80
CA CYS A 43 30.52 19.55 -40.02
C CYS A 43 31.16 18.88 -41.25
N GLU A 44 32.46 19.07 -41.45
CA GLU A 44 33.22 18.46 -42.57
C GLU A 44 33.12 16.94 -42.50
N TYR A 45 33.35 16.35 -41.33
CA TYR A 45 33.25 14.89 -41.16
C TYR A 45 31.84 14.36 -41.44
N ALA A 46 30.79 15.04 -40.97
CA ALA A 46 29.41 14.63 -41.19
C ALA A 46 29.05 14.73 -42.71
N GLU A 47 29.46 15.79 -43.40
CA GLU A 47 29.21 15.95 -44.83
C GLU A 47 29.98 14.91 -45.66
N GLU A 48 31.27 14.71 -45.41
CA GLU A 48 32.11 13.72 -46.09
C GLU A 48 31.57 12.32 -45.93
N LYS A 49 31.22 11.91 -44.70
CA LYS A 49 30.70 10.59 -44.43
C LYS A 49 29.29 10.38 -45.01
N ALA A 50 28.43 11.38 -44.97
CA ALA A 50 27.13 11.29 -45.61
C ALA A 50 27.26 11.14 -47.13
N GLN A 51 28.15 11.91 -47.78
CA GLN A 51 28.44 11.79 -49.20
C GLN A 51 29.08 10.43 -49.57
N SER A 52 29.93 9.89 -48.70
CA SER A 52 30.61 8.59 -48.93
C SER A 52 29.65 7.39 -48.97
N LEU A 53 28.42 7.53 -48.40
CA LEU A 53 27.40 6.52 -48.51
C LEU A 53 26.83 6.36 -49.94
N ASN A 54 27.08 7.35 -50.80
CA ASN A 54 26.67 7.36 -52.21
C ASN A 54 25.18 7.07 -52.44
N LYS A 55 24.33 7.64 -51.54
CA LYS A 55 22.88 7.49 -51.52
C LYS A 55 22.20 8.86 -51.55
N ASP A 56 21.14 8.99 -52.34
CA ASP A 56 20.29 10.19 -52.33
C ASP A 56 19.44 10.29 -51.07
N GLU A 57 19.22 9.19 -50.37
CA GLU A 57 18.41 9.08 -49.15
C GLU A 57 19.20 8.37 -48.05
N ILE A 58 19.35 9.04 -46.91
CA ILE A 58 20.07 8.51 -45.76
C ILE A 58 19.05 8.34 -44.61
N SER A 59 19.07 7.19 -43.92
CA SER A 59 18.23 6.99 -42.75
C SER A 59 18.68 7.90 -41.59
N ILE A 60 17.74 8.31 -40.77
CA ILE A 60 18.06 9.07 -39.55
C ILE A 60 19.00 8.28 -38.61
N GLN A 61 18.95 6.94 -38.67
CA GLN A 61 19.86 6.08 -37.91
C GLN A 61 21.29 6.17 -38.41
N ASP A 62 21.52 6.15 -39.73
CA ASP A 62 22.85 6.33 -40.34
C ASP A 62 23.39 7.73 -39.99
N MET A 63 22.54 8.77 -40.05
CA MET A 63 22.93 10.10 -39.63
C MET A 63 23.37 10.16 -38.16
N HIS A 64 22.64 9.50 -37.26
CA HIS A 64 23.04 9.41 -35.84
C HIS A 64 24.40 8.73 -35.69
N ASN A 65 24.66 7.65 -36.40
CA ASN A 65 25.93 6.94 -36.35
C ASN A 65 27.09 7.80 -36.88
N ILE A 66 26.87 8.57 -37.95
CA ILE A 66 27.85 9.52 -38.50
C ILE A 66 28.19 10.61 -37.46
N VAL A 67 27.17 11.23 -36.88
CA VAL A 67 27.37 12.28 -35.88
C VAL A 67 28.06 11.75 -34.62
N GLU A 68 27.68 10.57 -34.15
CA GLU A 68 28.33 9.88 -33.03
C GLU A 68 29.80 9.61 -33.31
N GLY A 69 30.12 9.07 -34.50
CA GLY A 69 31.50 8.83 -34.93
C GLY A 69 32.34 10.09 -35.05
N ALA A 70 31.76 11.23 -35.42
CA ALA A 70 32.43 12.54 -35.43
C ALA A 70 32.72 13.00 -33.99
N LEU A 71 31.70 12.90 -33.08
CA LEU A 71 31.81 13.28 -31.67
C LEU A 71 32.84 12.46 -30.90
N GLU A 72 32.93 11.13 -31.18
CA GLU A 72 33.95 10.28 -30.55
C GLU A 72 35.39 10.72 -30.86
N LYS A 73 35.62 11.34 -32.02
CA LYS A 73 36.94 11.86 -32.41
C LYS A 73 37.25 13.21 -31.76
N VAL A 74 36.22 14.04 -31.47
CA VAL A 74 36.38 15.36 -30.89
C VAL A 74 36.35 15.30 -29.36
N ASN A 75 35.30 14.68 -28.80
CA ASN A 75 35.14 14.53 -27.37
C ASN A 75 34.23 13.30 -27.04
N PRO A 76 34.83 12.21 -26.53
CA PRO A 76 34.08 10.99 -26.21
C PRO A 76 32.99 11.19 -25.14
N ALA A 77 33.15 12.17 -24.22
CA ALA A 77 32.14 12.45 -23.21
C ALA A 77 30.88 13.10 -23.84
N VAL A 78 31.05 13.98 -24.83
CA VAL A 78 29.94 14.56 -25.60
C VAL A 78 29.28 13.48 -26.48
N ALA A 79 30.07 12.58 -27.10
CA ALA A 79 29.54 11.45 -27.84
C ALA A 79 28.65 10.56 -26.97
N LYS A 80 29.12 10.27 -25.75
CA LYS A 80 28.32 9.53 -24.76
C LYS A 80 27.03 10.27 -24.41
N SER A 81 27.08 11.57 -24.11
CA SER A 81 25.90 12.39 -23.83
C SER A 81 24.88 12.39 -24.99
N TYR A 82 25.38 12.45 -26.23
CA TYR A 82 24.56 12.39 -27.44
C TYR A 82 23.86 11.02 -27.60
N ARG A 83 24.59 9.93 -27.41
CA ARG A 83 24.10 8.54 -27.44
C ARG A 83 23.07 8.29 -26.35
N ASP A 84 23.37 8.67 -25.12
CA ASP A 84 22.50 8.46 -23.97
C ASP A 84 21.17 9.20 -24.16
N TYR A 85 21.17 10.41 -24.68
CA TYR A 85 19.93 11.14 -24.97
C TYR A 85 19.11 10.53 -26.11
N ARG A 86 19.76 10.06 -27.16
CA ARG A 86 19.10 9.37 -28.27
C ARG A 86 18.42 8.07 -27.79
N ASN A 87 19.14 7.28 -27.00
CA ASN A 87 18.64 6.05 -26.43
C ASN A 87 17.50 6.34 -25.45
N TYR A 88 17.65 7.33 -24.58
CA TYR A 88 16.61 7.77 -23.68
C TYR A 88 15.31 8.13 -24.42
N LYS A 89 15.40 8.91 -25.50
CA LYS A 89 14.22 9.27 -26.31
C LYS A 89 13.56 8.05 -26.97
N HIS A 90 14.37 7.15 -27.49
CA HIS A 90 13.87 5.90 -28.07
C HIS A 90 13.16 5.04 -27.03
N ASP A 91 13.80 4.82 -25.89
CA ASP A 91 13.26 4.01 -24.80
C ASP A 91 12.01 4.64 -24.19
N PHE A 92 11.95 5.98 -24.15
CA PHE A 92 10.75 6.69 -23.66
C PHE A 92 9.55 6.49 -24.59
N ILE A 93 9.76 6.56 -25.91
CA ILE A 93 8.69 6.32 -26.89
C ILE A 93 8.18 4.88 -26.76
N HIS A 94 9.09 3.92 -26.69
CA HIS A 94 8.73 2.50 -26.51
C HIS A 94 7.93 2.27 -25.22
N MET A 95 8.36 2.89 -24.11
CA MET A 95 7.64 2.87 -22.83
C MET A 95 6.21 3.42 -22.97
N MET A 96 6.04 4.54 -23.68
CA MET A 96 4.71 5.14 -23.88
C MET A 96 3.82 4.28 -24.78
N ASP A 97 4.38 3.60 -25.78
CA ASP A 97 3.64 2.66 -26.62
C ASP A 97 3.15 1.45 -25.82
N GLU A 98 3.98 0.92 -24.91
CA GLU A 98 3.58 -0.14 -23.97
C GLU A 98 2.44 0.31 -23.05
N VAL A 99 2.56 1.50 -22.44
CA VAL A 99 1.52 2.08 -21.59
C VAL A 99 0.22 2.27 -22.38
N TYR A 100 0.31 2.78 -23.60
CA TYR A 100 -0.86 2.94 -24.47
C TYR A 100 -1.55 1.61 -24.77
N THR A 101 -0.79 0.59 -25.17
CA THR A 101 -1.33 -0.73 -25.50
C THR A 101 -2.02 -1.39 -24.31
N LYS A 102 -1.40 -1.35 -23.13
CA LYS A 102 -1.99 -1.86 -21.89
C LYS A 102 -3.24 -1.05 -21.48
N SER A 103 -3.21 0.28 -21.66
CA SER A 103 -4.34 1.14 -21.37
C SER A 103 -5.57 0.78 -22.21
N GLN A 104 -5.40 0.44 -23.49
CA GLN A 104 -6.51 -0.03 -24.32
C GLN A 104 -7.09 -1.34 -23.79
N SER A 105 -6.25 -2.30 -23.43
CA SER A 105 -6.70 -3.55 -22.82
C SER A 105 -7.52 -3.30 -21.54
N ILE A 106 -7.04 -2.48 -20.62
CA ILE A 106 -7.72 -2.15 -19.36
C ILE A 106 -9.09 -1.50 -19.61
N ARG A 107 -9.18 -0.61 -20.58
CA ARG A 107 -10.45 0.07 -20.91
C ARG A 107 -11.55 -0.89 -21.33
N TYR A 108 -11.22 -1.94 -22.07
CA TYR A 108 -12.20 -2.87 -22.65
C TYR A 108 -12.44 -4.11 -21.81
N ILE A 109 -11.39 -4.69 -21.22
CA ILE A 109 -11.48 -5.98 -20.52
C ILE A 109 -11.72 -5.77 -19.03
N GLY A 110 -11.07 -4.76 -18.40
CA GLY A 110 -11.01 -4.61 -16.96
C GLY A 110 -10.10 -5.68 -16.32
N ASP A 111 -10.03 -5.67 -15.01
CA ASP A 111 -9.32 -6.66 -14.22
C ASP A 111 -10.19 -7.07 -13.03
N LYS A 112 -10.45 -8.37 -12.88
CA LYS A 112 -11.22 -8.95 -11.77
C LYS A 112 -10.37 -9.86 -10.89
N SER A 113 -9.07 -9.86 -11.07
CA SER A 113 -8.15 -10.74 -10.34
C SER A 113 -7.96 -10.33 -8.87
N ASN A 114 -8.28 -9.09 -8.54
CA ASN A 114 -8.11 -8.53 -7.20
C ASN A 114 -9.48 -8.36 -6.51
N ALA A 115 -9.67 -9.02 -5.37
CA ALA A 115 -10.93 -9.03 -4.63
C ALA A 115 -11.33 -7.66 -4.04
N ASN A 116 -10.38 -6.76 -3.81
CA ASN A 116 -10.64 -5.42 -3.30
C ASN A 116 -10.81 -4.35 -4.40
N THR A 117 -10.90 -4.74 -5.66
CA THR A 117 -11.17 -3.83 -6.78
C THR A 117 -12.38 -4.28 -7.59
N ASP A 118 -13.17 -3.31 -8.04
CA ASP A 118 -14.24 -3.55 -9.01
C ASP A 118 -13.89 -2.89 -10.34
N SER A 119 -13.49 -3.71 -11.31
CA SER A 119 -13.08 -3.25 -12.64
C SER A 119 -14.21 -2.65 -13.48
N ALA A 120 -15.48 -2.78 -13.06
CA ALA A 120 -16.60 -2.10 -13.70
C ALA A 120 -16.60 -0.60 -13.40
N LEU A 121 -16.00 -0.18 -12.28
CA LEU A 121 -15.96 1.22 -11.88
C LEU A 121 -14.98 2.04 -12.75
N VAL A 122 -15.39 3.25 -13.12
CA VAL A 122 -14.56 4.20 -13.86
C VAL A 122 -13.30 4.58 -13.09
N ALA A 123 -13.41 4.76 -11.77
CA ALA A 123 -12.27 5.06 -10.89
C ALA A 123 -11.21 3.96 -10.94
N THR A 124 -11.62 2.69 -10.89
CA THR A 124 -10.71 1.54 -11.00
C THR A 124 -9.96 1.53 -12.34
N LYS A 125 -10.67 1.67 -13.45
CA LYS A 125 -10.04 1.69 -14.78
C LYS A 125 -9.03 2.82 -14.92
N ARG A 126 -9.36 4.01 -14.42
CA ARG A 126 -8.45 5.16 -14.41
C ARG A 126 -7.19 4.89 -13.59
N SER A 127 -7.35 4.33 -12.40
CA SER A 127 -6.21 3.98 -11.53
C SER A 127 -5.33 2.90 -12.14
N LEU A 128 -5.89 1.86 -12.76
CA LEU A 128 -5.13 0.81 -13.41
C LEU A 128 -4.25 1.37 -14.55
N ILE A 129 -4.79 2.31 -15.35
CA ILE A 129 -4.02 2.98 -16.40
C ILE A 129 -2.88 3.82 -15.80
N PHE A 130 -3.16 4.58 -14.74
CA PHE A 130 -2.16 5.38 -14.04
C PHE A 130 -1.07 4.50 -13.41
N ASN A 131 -1.46 3.37 -12.85
CA ASN A 131 -0.53 2.40 -12.26
C ASN A 131 0.44 1.82 -13.30
N GLU A 132 0.00 1.55 -14.54
CA GLU A 132 0.92 1.10 -15.60
C GLU A 132 1.93 2.19 -15.96
N LEU A 133 1.53 3.46 -16.02
CA LEU A 133 2.46 4.57 -16.23
C LEU A 133 3.49 4.65 -15.10
N ASN A 134 3.05 4.67 -13.84
CA ASN A 134 3.95 4.74 -12.69
C ASN A 134 4.92 3.56 -12.62
N LYS A 135 4.45 2.37 -12.93
CA LYS A 135 5.28 1.15 -12.98
C LYS A 135 6.41 1.27 -14.00
N GLU A 136 6.12 1.77 -15.20
CA GLU A 136 7.15 1.96 -16.22
C GLU A 136 8.12 3.10 -15.84
N LEU A 137 7.63 4.18 -15.22
CA LEU A 137 8.49 5.25 -14.67
C LEU A 137 9.42 4.69 -13.58
N TYR A 138 8.89 3.89 -12.63
CA TYR A 138 9.68 3.25 -11.59
C TYR A 138 10.79 2.38 -12.18
N ARG A 139 10.45 1.50 -13.13
CA ARG A 139 11.39 0.62 -13.82
C ARG A 139 12.49 1.37 -14.56
N LYS A 140 12.13 2.48 -15.19
CA LYS A 140 13.07 3.27 -16.01
C LYS A 140 14.03 4.11 -15.19
N PHE A 141 13.56 4.73 -14.11
CA PHE A 141 14.31 5.78 -13.41
C PHE A 141 14.86 5.35 -12.04
N PHE A 142 14.29 4.31 -11.44
CA PHE A 142 14.61 3.93 -10.05
C PHE A 142 15.17 2.52 -9.91
N MET A 143 14.98 1.64 -10.90
CA MET A 143 15.59 0.31 -10.89
C MET A 143 16.93 0.31 -11.61
N THR A 144 17.90 -0.39 -11.05
CA THR A 144 19.15 -0.70 -11.73
C THR A 144 18.92 -1.75 -12.83
N ARG A 145 19.86 -1.85 -13.77
CA ARG A 145 19.80 -2.87 -14.82
C ARG A 145 19.78 -4.28 -14.24
N ASN A 146 20.52 -4.54 -13.17
CA ASN A 146 20.58 -5.85 -12.53
C ASN A 146 19.25 -6.22 -11.86
N GLU A 147 18.61 -5.29 -11.15
CA GLU A 147 17.30 -5.50 -10.55
C GLU A 147 16.23 -5.75 -11.62
N LEU A 148 16.23 -4.94 -12.67
CA LEU A 148 15.30 -5.13 -13.79
C LEU A 148 15.50 -6.48 -14.47
N GLN A 149 16.76 -6.91 -14.67
CA GLN A 149 17.07 -8.21 -15.26
C GLN A 149 16.65 -9.34 -14.32
N ALA A 150 16.95 -9.24 -13.02
CA ALA A 150 16.53 -10.24 -12.02
C ALA A 150 15.01 -10.40 -11.95
N CYS A 151 14.25 -9.30 -12.11
CA CYS A 151 12.79 -9.36 -12.24
C CYS A 151 12.34 -10.05 -13.52
N LYS A 152 12.97 -9.74 -14.67
CA LYS A 152 12.65 -10.36 -15.95
C LYS A 152 12.95 -11.85 -15.97
N ASP A 153 14.06 -12.24 -15.37
CA ASP A 153 14.49 -13.63 -15.24
C ASP A 153 13.68 -14.41 -14.18
N GLY A 154 12.86 -13.70 -13.37
CA GLY A 154 11.99 -14.31 -12.38
C GLY A 154 12.67 -14.68 -11.06
N TYR A 155 13.88 -14.20 -10.77
CA TYR A 155 14.55 -14.44 -9.47
C TYR A 155 13.92 -13.65 -8.33
N ILE A 156 13.48 -12.45 -8.61
CA ILE A 156 12.81 -11.57 -7.67
C ILE A 156 11.49 -11.05 -8.25
N TYR A 157 10.53 -10.80 -7.35
CA TYR A 157 9.30 -10.08 -7.66
C TYR A 157 9.17 -8.89 -6.72
N ILE A 158 9.18 -7.68 -7.27
CA ILE A 158 8.95 -6.45 -6.51
C ILE A 158 7.47 -6.14 -6.57
N HIS A 159 6.79 -6.26 -5.43
CA HIS A 159 5.36 -5.99 -5.31
C HIS A 159 5.08 -4.50 -5.49
N ASP A 160 3.93 -4.19 -6.07
CA ASP A 160 3.36 -2.85 -6.13
C ASP A 160 4.31 -1.79 -6.69
N GLN A 161 5.01 -2.12 -7.78
CA GLN A 161 5.98 -1.23 -8.42
C GLN A 161 5.38 0.14 -8.79
N SER A 162 4.08 0.18 -9.09
CA SER A 162 3.36 1.42 -9.44
C SER A 162 3.20 2.39 -8.26
N ALA A 163 3.29 1.89 -7.02
CA ALA A 163 3.10 2.69 -5.82
C ALA A 163 4.41 3.08 -5.11
N ARG A 164 5.55 2.55 -5.58
CA ARG A 164 6.86 2.74 -4.92
C ARG A 164 7.37 4.17 -4.88
N LEU A 165 6.83 5.05 -5.70
CA LEU A 165 7.28 6.44 -5.81
C LEU A 165 6.59 7.39 -4.84
N ASP A 166 5.35 7.09 -4.45
CA ASP A 166 4.44 8.10 -3.93
C ASP A 166 3.94 7.82 -2.51
N THR A 167 3.98 6.58 -2.02
CA THR A 167 3.31 6.24 -0.76
C THR A 167 3.90 5.01 -0.07
N MET A 168 3.52 4.86 1.21
CA MET A 168 3.74 3.63 1.97
C MET A 168 2.82 2.51 1.47
N ASN A 169 3.24 1.25 1.69
CA ASN A 169 2.42 0.10 1.34
C ASN A 169 1.43 -0.22 2.47
N CYS A 170 1.88 -0.86 3.55
CA CYS A 170 1.00 -1.23 4.67
C CYS A 170 1.39 -0.49 5.95
N CYS A 171 0.41 -0.26 6.84
CA CYS A 171 0.69 0.37 8.14
C CYS A 171 0.03 -0.35 9.32
N LEU A 172 0.63 -0.17 10.49
CA LEU A 172 0.04 -0.41 11.80
C LEU A 172 -0.36 0.95 12.37
N PHE A 173 -1.62 1.31 12.25
CA PHE A 173 -2.08 2.66 12.53
C PHE A 173 -2.47 2.80 14.00
N ASP A 174 -1.99 3.85 14.65
CA ASP A 174 -2.30 4.16 16.06
C ASP A 174 -3.61 4.94 16.16
N VAL A 175 -4.74 4.22 15.99
CA VAL A 175 -6.08 4.79 16.10
C VAL A 175 -6.35 5.33 17.52
N ALA A 176 -5.82 4.66 18.54
CA ALA A 176 -6.03 5.08 19.94
C ALA A 176 -5.46 6.48 20.20
N ASN A 177 -4.26 6.74 19.69
CA ASN A 177 -3.61 8.05 19.87
C ASN A 177 -4.32 9.15 19.07
N VAL A 178 -4.79 8.82 17.85
CA VAL A 178 -5.50 9.79 16.99
C VAL A 178 -6.85 10.18 17.57
N LEU A 179 -7.62 9.22 18.10
CA LEU A 179 -8.92 9.51 18.71
C LEU A 179 -8.80 10.35 19.98
N ARG A 180 -7.73 10.14 20.76
CA ARG A 180 -7.53 10.81 22.05
C ARG A 180 -7.23 12.30 21.86
N GLY A 181 -8.04 13.15 22.49
CA GLY A 181 -7.86 14.60 22.43
C GLY A 181 -8.33 15.26 21.14
N GLY A 182 -8.72 14.49 20.14
CA GLY A 182 -9.13 14.98 18.84
C GLY A 182 -7.96 15.22 17.86
N PHE A 183 -8.27 15.52 16.61
CA PHE A 183 -7.30 15.68 15.51
C PHE A 183 -7.88 16.49 14.36
N GLU A 184 -7.02 17.01 13.50
CA GLU A 184 -7.41 17.63 12.24
C GLU A 184 -7.33 16.64 11.08
N MET A 185 -8.38 16.57 10.27
CA MET A 185 -8.40 15.79 9.04
C MET A 185 -9.11 16.57 7.93
N GLY A 186 -8.44 16.77 6.81
CA GLY A 186 -8.93 17.66 5.76
C GLY A 186 -8.99 19.10 6.25
N ASN A 187 -10.20 19.68 6.26
CA ASN A 187 -10.44 21.06 6.69
C ASN A 187 -11.24 21.13 8.00
N VAL A 188 -11.32 20.03 8.74
CA VAL A 188 -12.19 19.92 9.92
C VAL A 188 -11.45 19.36 11.11
N TRP A 189 -11.66 19.95 12.28
CA TRP A 189 -11.22 19.41 13.56
C TRP A 189 -12.23 18.39 14.07
N TYR A 190 -11.79 17.16 14.28
CA TYR A 190 -12.55 16.10 14.94
C TYR A 190 -12.27 16.14 16.44
N ASN A 191 -13.30 16.37 17.23
CA ASN A 191 -13.18 16.26 18.69
C ASN A 191 -13.09 14.79 19.10
N GLU A 192 -12.47 14.55 20.26
CA GLU A 192 -12.48 13.20 20.85
C GLU A 192 -13.93 12.71 21.03
N PRO A 193 -14.26 11.47 20.57
CA PRO A 193 -15.60 10.92 20.73
C PRO A 193 -16.04 10.84 22.19
N LYS A 194 -17.29 11.15 22.43
CA LYS A 194 -17.92 11.07 23.76
C LYS A 194 -18.79 9.84 23.94
N THR A 195 -19.05 9.11 22.85
CA THR A 195 -19.91 7.91 22.82
C THR A 195 -19.33 6.88 21.86
N LEU A 196 -19.76 5.64 22.02
CA LEU A 196 -19.28 4.51 21.22
C LEU A 196 -19.68 4.64 19.74
N ASP A 197 -20.92 5.03 19.46
CA ASP A 197 -21.42 5.26 18.09
C ASP A 197 -20.58 6.30 17.34
N THR A 198 -20.30 7.44 18.01
CA THR A 198 -19.41 8.47 17.44
C THR A 198 -17.98 7.94 17.25
N ALA A 199 -17.48 7.11 18.17
CA ALA A 199 -16.13 6.51 18.00
C ALA A 199 -16.06 5.59 16.78
N PHE A 200 -17.10 4.82 16.51
CA PHE A 200 -17.19 4.01 15.29
C PHE A 200 -17.23 4.86 14.02
N ASP A 201 -18.01 5.94 14.01
CA ASP A 201 -18.09 6.83 12.85
C ASP A 201 -16.75 7.50 12.57
N VAL A 202 -16.13 8.09 13.57
CA VAL A 202 -14.81 8.74 13.41
C VAL A 202 -13.73 7.75 13.03
N MET A 203 -13.71 6.53 13.62
CA MET A 203 -12.80 5.47 13.24
C MET A 203 -13.01 5.06 11.77
N GLY A 204 -14.24 4.98 11.30
CA GLY A 204 -14.57 4.72 9.90
C GLY A 204 -14.03 5.78 8.96
N ASP A 205 -14.15 7.05 9.31
CA ASP A 205 -13.63 8.18 8.53
C ASP A 205 -12.09 8.16 8.46
N ILE A 206 -11.42 7.90 9.60
CA ILE A 206 -9.96 7.73 9.68
C ILE A 206 -9.52 6.60 8.73
N ILE A 207 -10.17 5.45 8.81
CA ILE A 207 -9.84 4.28 7.99
C ILE A 207 -9.99 4.61 6.50
N LEU A 208 -11.13 5.17 6.09
CA LEU A 208 -11.41 5.50 4.68
C LEU A 208 -10.41 6.53 4.14
N SER A 209 -10.14 7.59 4.91
CA SER A 209 -9.20 8.64 4.52
C SER A 209 -7.78 8.11 4.42
N THR A 210 -7.31 7.36 5.43
CA THR A 210 -5.93 6.84 5.46
C THR A 210 -5.71 5.74 4.43
N ALA A 211 -6.66 4.81 4.28
CA ALA A 211 -6.57 3.76 3.28
C ALA A 211 -6.52 4.31 1.84
N ALA A 212 -7.12 5.48 1.58
CA ALA A 212 -7.01 6.18 0.30
C ALA A 212 -5.60 6.78 0.07
N GLN A 213 -4.81 7.01 1.11
CA GLN A 213 -3.46 7.59 1.05
C GLN A 213 -2.35 6.53 0.95
N GLN A 214 -2.65 5.25 1.13
CA GLN A 214 -1.69 4.17 1.10
C GLN A 214 -2.07 3.11 0.07
N TYR A 215 -1.14 2.25 -0.31
CA TYR A 215 -1.36 1.26 -1.36
C TYR A 215 -1.82 -0.10 -0.82
N GLY A 216 -1.30 -0.54 0.32
CA GLY A 216 -1.59 -1.84 0.91
C GLY A 216 -2.55 -1.78 2.10
N GLY A 217 -2.36 -2.70 3.05
CA GLY A 217 -3.28 -2.92 4.16
C GLY A 217 -3.15 -1.90 5.29
N PHE A 218 -4.28 -1.51 5.82
CA PHE A 218 -4.43 -0.70 7.02
C PHE A 218 -4.77 -1.63 8.20
N THR A 219 -3.94 -1.65 9.24
CA THR A 219 -4.19 -2.49 10.42
C THR A 219 -4.49 -1.63 11.63
N VAL A 220 -5.61 -1.94 12.31
CA VAL A 220 -5.99 -1.41 13.62
C VAL A 220 -5.64 -2.46 14.68
N PRO A 221 -4.54 -2.31 15.42
CA PRO A 221 -4.16 -3.24 16.47
C PRO A 221 -5.08 -3.16 17.70
N GLU A 222 -5.44 -4.31 18.28
CA GLU A 222 -6.16 -4.43 19.56
C GLU A 222 -7.41 -3.53 19.64
N VAL A 223 -8.29 -3.65 18.64
CA VAL A 223 -9.46 -2.77 18.48
C VAL A 223 -10.44 -2.87 19.64
N ASP A 224 -10.49 -4.00 20.35
CA ASP A 224 -11.24 -4.24 21.57
C ASP A 224 -10.84 -3.23 22.67
N LYS A 225 -9.55 -3.05 22.90
CA LYS A 225 -9.01 -2.08 23.87
C LYS A 225 -9.18 -0.62 23.44
N ILE A 226 -9.19 -0.37 22.12
CA ILE A 226 -9.38 0.98 21.58
C ILE A 226 -10.80 1.49 21.82
N LEU A 227 -11.81 0.64 21.61
CA LEU A 227 -13.22 1.02 21.67
C LEU A 227 -13.82 0.94 23.09
N ALA A 228 -13.27 0.12 23.97
CA ALA A 228 -13.79 -0.07 25.32
C ALA A 228 -13.94 1.23 26.14
N PRO A 229 -13.01 2.20 26.11
CA PRO A 229 -13.19 3.47 26.83
C PRO A 229 -14.40 4.28 26.35
N TYR A 230 -14.74 4.20 25.07
CA TYR A 230 -15.91 4.89 24.50
C TYR A 230 -17.21 4.14 24.83
N ALA A 231 -17.15 2.83 24.95
CA ALA A 231 -18.26 2.02 25.45
C ALA A 231 -18.56 2.34 26.92
N GLU A 232 -17.53 2.53 27.75
CA GLU A 232 -17.69 2.96 29.15
C GLU A 232 -18.37 4.35 29.26
N LYS A 233 -17.96 5.31 28.42
CA LYS A 233 -18.61 6.63 28.33
C LYS A 233 -20.10 6.50 27.94
N SER A 234 -20.40 5.66 26.94
CA SER A 234 -21.78 5.38 26.49
C SER A 234 -22.60 4.71 27.62
N TYR A 235 -22.02 3.75 28.32
CA TYR A 235 -22.66 3.06 29.44
C TYR A 235 -23.10 4.05 30.55
N HIS A 236 -22.21 4.92 30.96
CA HIS A 236 -22.53 5.93 31.96
C HIS A 236 -23.65 6.87 31.48
N LYS A 237 -23.55 7.34 30.21
CA LYS A 237 -24.61 8.17 29.62
C LYS A 237 -25.96 7.46 29.61
N TYR A 238 -26.04 6.19 29.27
CA TYR A 238 -27.30 5.45 29.26
C TYR A 238 -27.86 5.16 30.66
N CYS A 239 -27.00 4.91 31.64
CA CYS A 239 -27.43 4.82 33.04
C CYS A 239 -28.07 6.14 33.51
N GLU A 240 -27.40 7.27 33.25
CA GLU A 240 -27.93 8.59 33.62
C GLU A 240 -29.23 8.92 32.88
N GLU A 241 -29.30 8.59 31.58
CA GLU A 241 -30.50 8.79 30.77
C GLU A 241 -31.68 7.99 31.33
N PHE A 242 -31.50 6.71 31.65
CA PHE A 242 -32.55 5.89 32.25
C PHE A 242 -33.04 6.48 33.59
N LEU A 243 -32.11 6.86 34.46
CA LEU A 243 -32.44 7.37 35.80
C LEU A 243 -33.20 8.70 35.78
N LYS A 244 -33.13 9.49 34.69
CA LYS A 244 -33.91 10.74 34.54
C LYS A 244 -35.42 10.52 34.42
N TYR A 245 -35.83 9.32 33.98
CA TYR A 245 -37.23 9.02 33.66
C TYR A 245 -37.89 8.05 34.64
N VAL A 246 -37.21 7.71 35.75
CA VAL A 246 -37.74 6.83 36.79
C VAL A 246 -37.88 7.56 38.12
N GLU A 247 -38.78 7.09 38.98
CA GLU A 247 -38.97 7.62 40.31
C GLU A 247 -37.68 7.48 41.13
N PRO A 248 -37.20 8.56 41.82
CA PRO A 248 -35.93 8.55 42.54
C PRO A 248 -35.79 7.45 43.60
N ASP A 249 -36.90 7.07 44.23
CA ASP A 249 -36.95 6.11 45.33
C ASP A 249 -37.30 4.68 44.85
N TRP A 250 -37.36 4.46 43.55
CA TRP A 250 -37.62 3.13 42.99
C TRP A 250 -36.44 2.18 43.24
N ALA A 251 -36.63 1.23 44.18
CA ALA A 251 -35.54 0.35 44.62
C ALA A 251 -34.77 -0.38 43.50
N PRO A 252 -35.41 -0.90 42.42
CA PRO A 252 -34.67 -1.56 41.33
C PRO A 252 -34.09 -0.60 40.30
N ALA A 253 -34.21 0.75 40.46
CA ALA A 253 -33.80 1.71 39.43
C ALA A 253 -32.34 1.54 38.97
N LYS A 254 -31.40 1.35 39.88
CA LYS A 254 -29.97 1.20 39.55
C LYS A 254 -29.68 -0.06 38.79
N GLU A 255 -30.26 -1.20 39.17
CA GLU A 255 -30.10 -2.46 38.51
C GLU A 255 -30.72 -2.44 37.11
N ARG A 256 -31.90 -1.85 36.97
CA ARG A 256 -32.57 -1.66 35.68
C ARG A 256 -31.82 -0.69 34.78
N ALA A 257 -31.23 0.39 35.32
CA ALA A 257 -30.37 1.29 34.59
C ALA A 257 -29.12 0.56 34.05
N HIS A 258 -28.50 -0.28 34.91
CA HIS A 258 -27.38 -1.13 34.48
C HIS A 258 -27.77 -2.04 33.32
N GLN A 259 -28.86 -2.79 33.47
CA GLN A 259 -29.30 -3.70 32.40
C GLN A 259 -29.61 -2.96 31.09
N TYR A 260 -30.37 -1.86 31.20
CA TYR A 260 -30.69 -1.00 30.06
C TYR A 260 -29.40 -0.49 29.36
N ALA A 261 -28.43 0.01 30.11
CA ALA A 261 -27.18 0.51 29.56
C ALA A 261 -26.33 -0.58 28.90
N MET A 262 -26.28 -1.78 29.51
CA MET A 262 -25.56 -2.94 28.92
C MET A 262 -26.19 -3.36 27.59
N ASP A 263 -27.53 -3.44 27.53
CA ASP A 263 -28.24 -3.80 26.30
C ASP A 263 -28.02 -2.76 25.19
N LYS A 264 -27.98 -1.48 25.56
CA LYS A 264 -27.72 -0.38 24.64
C LYS A 264 -26.30 -0.41 24.12
N VAL A 265 -25.29 -0.55 24.97
CA VAL A 265 -23.89 -0.63 24.57
C VAL A 265 -23.65 -1.84 23.68
N ARG A 266 -24.24 -3.00 24.00
CA ARG A 266 -24.17 -4.17 23.15
C ARG A 266 -24.73 -3.88 21.75
N ARG A 267 -25.89 -3.26 21.67
CA ARG A 267 -26.50 -2.83 20.40
C ARG A 267 -25.60 -1.84 19.65
N ASP A 268 -24.97 -0.89 20.33
CA ASP A 268 -24.07 0.08 19.71
C ASP A 268 -22.85 -0.61 19.11
N PHE A 269 -22.29 -1.65 19.76
CA PHE A 269 -21.24 -2.47 19.17
C PHE A 269 -21.73 -3.22 17.93
N ASP A 270 -22.86 -3.90 17.99
CA ASP A 270 -23.39 -4.68 16.88
C ASP A 270 -23.68 -3.80 15.66
N GLN A 271 -24.28 -2.61 15.87
CA GLN A 271 -24.55 -1.65 14.81
C GLN A 271 -23.29 -0.97 14.29
N GLY A 272 -22.36 -0.64 15.19
CA GLY A 272 -21.08 -0.05 14.84
C GLY A 272 -20.25 -0.98 13.93
N TRP A 273 -20.14 -2.24 14.30
CA TRP A 273 -19.45 -3.23 13.48
C TRP A 273 -20.15 -3.48 12.14
N GLN A 274 -21.48 -3.57 12.15
CA GLN A 274 -22.23 -3.66 10.88
C GLN A 274 -21.97 -2.45 9.99
N GLY A 275 -21.94 -1.24 10.56
CA GLY A 275 -21.65 0.00 9.85
C GLY A 275 -20.23 0.02 9.27
N ILE A 276 -19.23 -0.44 10.04
CA ILE A 276 -17.85 -0.58 9.54
C ILE A 276 -17.78 -1.61 8.40
N GLU A 277 -18.40 -2.77 8.54
CA GLU A 277 -18.42 -3.78 7.45
C GLU A 277 -19.05 -3.23 6.17
N TYR A 278 -20.15 -2.46 6.26
CA TYR A 278 -20.72 -1.80 5.10
C TYR A 278 -19.75 -0.78 4.49
N LYS A 279 -19.17 0.12 5.29
CA LYS A 279 -18.21 1.12 4.80
C LYS A 279 -17.04 0.45 4.07
N LEU A 280 -16.45 -0.62 4.64
CA LEU A 280 -15.28 -1.28 4.08
C LEU A 280 -15.54 -2.12 2.82
N ASN A 281 -16.78 -2.55 2.59
CA ASN A 281 -17.13 -3.42 1.46
C ASN A 281 -17.96 -2.73 0.38
N THR A 282 -18.34 -1.46 0.57
CA THR A 282 -19.18 -0.71 -0.37
C THR A 282 -18.63 0.64 -0.76
N VAL A 283 -17.81 1.28 0.10
CA VAL A 283 -17.26 2.60 -0.17
C VAL A 283 -15.85 2.46 -0.74
N GLY A 284 -15.76 2.53 -2.06
CA GLY A 284 -14.48 2.53 -2.76
C GLY A 284 -13.73 3.86 -2.62
N SER A 285 -12.41 3.80 -2.63
CA SER A 285 -11.55 4.98 -2.72
C SER A 285 -11.64 5.66 -4.09
N SER A 286 -11.03 6.83 -4.24
CA SER A 286 -10.89 7.50 -5.55
C SER A 286 -10.08 6.67 -6.56
N ARG A 287 -9.35 5.65 -6.09
CA ARG A 287 -8.63 4.67 -6.92
C ARG A 287 -9.51 3.51 -7.37
N GLY A 288 -10.75 3.39 -6.85
CA GLY A 288 -11.68 2.31 -7.17
C GLY A 288 -11.44 1.01 -6.43
N ASP A 289 -10.58 1.01 -5.41
CA ASP A 289 -10.36 -0.11 -4.49
C ASP A 289 -11.15 0.08 -3.19
N TYR A 290 -11.53 -1.02 -2.56
CA TYR A 290 -12.08 -1.02 -1.22
C TYR A 290 -10.95 -1.01 -0.19
N PRO A 291 -11.15 -0.38 0.99
CA PRO A 291 -10.13 -0.34 2.03
C PRO A 291 -9.70 -1.74 2.49
N PHE A 292 -8.42 -2.07 2.33
CA PHE A 292 -7.86 -3.33 2.76
C PHE A 292 -7.52 -3.28 4.25
N VAL A 293 -8.54 -3.49 5.10
CA VAL A 293 -8.45 -3.30 6.55
C VAL A 293 -8.29 -4.63 7.27
N THR A 294 -7.42 -4.64 8.27
CA THR A 294 -7.27 -5.71 9.25
C THR A 294 -7.48 -5.14 10.65
N VAL A 295 -8.16 -5.86 11.50
CA VAL A 295 -8.27 -5.57 12.92
C VAL A 295 -7.72 -6.74 13.73
N THR A 296 -7.08 -6.46 14.87
CA THR A 296 -6.72 -7.51 15.82
C THR A 296 -7.51 -7.36 17.10
N LEU A 297 -7.84 -8.48 17.73
CA LEU A 297 -8.64 -8.54 18.96
C LEU A 297 -8.27 -9.79 19.77
N GLY A 298 -8.86 -9.95 20.94
CA GLY A 298 -8.83 -11.19 21.72
C GLY A 298 -8.03 -11.11 23.01
N LEU A 299 -7.25 -10.06 23.26
CA LEU A 299 -6.49 -9.89 24.50
C LEU A 299 -7.18 -8.99 25.53
N GLY A 300 -8.22 -8.32 25.14
CA GLY A 300 -9.03 -7.50 26.04
C GLY A 300 -9.94 -8.37 26.91
N MET A 301 -9.79 -8.32 28.24
CA MET A 301 -10.56 -9.14 29.20
C MET A 301 -11.54 -8.33 30.03
N GLU A 302 -11.45 -7.00 30.00
CA GLU A 302 -12.46 -6.15 30.65
C GLU A 302 -13.82 -6.29 29.95
N ARG A 303 -14.90 -6.02 30.67
CA ARG A 303 -16.29 -6.29 30.20
C ARG A 303 -16.60 -5.75 28.81
N PHE A 304 -16.18 -4.52 28.48
CA PHE A 304 -16.45 -3.91 27.18
C PHE A 304 -15.43 -4.30 26.12
N GLU A 305 -14.23 -4.70 26.50
CA GLU A 305 -13.24 -5.28 25.60
C GLU A 305 -13.73 -6.65 25.08
N LYS A 306 -14.20 -7.51 25.99
CA LYS A 306 -14.82 -8.81 25.64
C LYS A 306 -16.07 -8.60 24.80
N MET A 307 -16.95 -7.68 25.19
CA MET A 307 -18.17 -7.37 24.43
C MET A 307 -17.85 -6.88 23.02
N CYS A 308 -16.84 -6.06 22.84
CA CYS A 308 -16.36 -5.59 21.54
C CYS A 308 -15.91 -6.76 20.65
N SER A 309 -15.06 -7.63 21.20
CA SER A 309 -14.54 -8.82 20.46
C SER A 309 -15.67 -9.78 20.08
N ILE A 310 -16.55 -10.12 21.00
CA ILE A 310 -17.67 -11.03 20.76
C ILE A 310 -18.62 -10.43 19.72
N SER A 311 -18.98 -9.16 19.85
CA SER A 311 -19.87 -8.49 18.90
C SER A 311 -19.30 -8.49 17.47
N LEU A 312 -18.01 -8.12 17.29
CA LEU A 312 -17.39 -8.18 15.97
C LEU A 312 -17.43 -9.59 15.37
N LEU A 313 -17.05 -10.61 16.16
CA LEU A 313 -17.02 -11.99 15.71
C LEU A 313 -18.42 -12.52 15.33
N GLU A 314 -19.44 -12.14 16.08
CA GLU A 314 -20.83 -12.52 15.78
C GLU A 314 -21.39 -11.80 14.56
N VAL A 315 -21.19 -10.49 14.44
CA VAL A 315 -21.60 -9.68 13.28
C VAL A 315 -20.93 -10.22 12.00
N HIS A 316 -19.64 -10.49 12.08
CA HIS A 316 -18.88 -11.04 10.94
C HIS A 316 -19.34 -12.46 10.57
N LYS A 317 -19.55 -13.30 11.57
CA LYS A 317 -20.11 -14.67 11.41
C LYS A 317 -21.47 -14.63 10.71
N ASP A 318 -22.33 -13.70 11.07
CA ASP A 318 -23.68 -13.59 10.51
C ASP A 318 -23.65 -13.05 9.07
N GLY A 319 -22.65 -12.23 8.76
CA GLY A 319 -22.50 -11.63 7.44
C GLY A 319 -23.48 -10.50 7.17
N GLN A 320 -23.38 -9.91 5.99
CA GLN A 320 -24.19 -8.75 5.58
C GLN A 320 -25.09 -9.07 4.39
N GLY A 321 -26.18 -8.36 4.27
CA GLY A 321 -27.13 -8.48 3.15
C GLY A 321 -28.58 -8.47 3.58
N LYS A 322 -29.45 -8.77 2.63
CA LYS A 322 -30.88 -8.86 2.85
C LYS A 322 -31.18 -10.03 3.81
N GLU A 323 -32.19 -9.84 4.67
CA GLU A 323 -32.67 -10.89 5.56
C GLU A 323 -32.94 -12.21 4.78
N GLY A 324 -32.48 -13.32 5.33
CA GLY A 324 -32.51 -14.63 4.67
C GLY A 324 -31.47 -14.86 3.55
N HIS A 325 -30.69 -13.81 3.18
CA HIS A 325 -29.68 -13.84 2.13
C HIS A 325 -28.36 -13.21 2.54
N LYS A 326 -28.06 -13.18 3.83
CA LYS A 326 -26.79 -12.67 4.34
C LYS A 326 -25.63 -13.52 3.84
N LYS A 327 -24.52 -12.86 3.51
CA LYS A 327 -23.27 -13.48 3.04
C LYS A 327 -22.10 -12.96 3.85
N PRO A 328 -21.07 -13.78 4.07
CA PRO A 328 -19.82 -13.30 4.63
C PRO A 328 -19.26 -12.14 3.80
N VAL A 329 -18.70 -11.13 4.48
CA VAL A 329 -18.03 -10.00 3.86
C VAL A 329 -16.52 -10.21 3.90
N LEU A 330 -15.78 -9.47 3.05
CA LEU A 330 -14.33 -9.65 2.95
C LEU A 330 -13.59 -8.84 4.03
N PHE A 331 -14.07 -7.65 4.35
CA PHE A 331 -13.44 -6.71 5.26
C PHE A 331 -14.34 -6.34 6.44
N PRO A 332 -13.75 -6.09 7.64
CA PRO A 332 -12.33 -6.20 7.94
C PRO A 332 -11.84 -7.65 7.96
N LYS A 333 -10.58 -7.87 7.63
CA LYS A 333 -9.90 -9.12 7.98
C LYS A 333 -9.65 -9.13 9.48
N ILE A 334 -9.94 -10.23 10.14
CA ILE A 334 -9.85 -10.34 11.59
C ILE A 334 -8.68 -11.25 11.94
N VAL A 335 -7.86 -10.83 12.92
CA VAL A 335 -6.82 -11.65 13.52
C VAL A 335 -7.08 -11.78 15.01
N PHE A 336 -7.24 -13.02 15.45
CA PHE A 336 -7.40 -13.37 16.86
C PHE A 336 -6.03 -13.56 17.51
N LEU A 337 -5.74 -12.78 18.54
CA LEU A 337 -4.52 -12.85 19.33
C LEU A 337 -4.70 -13.92 20.42
N TYR A 338 -4.21 -15.12 20.16
CA TYR A 338 -4.38 -16.27 21.05
C TYR A 338 -3.27 -16.38 22.09
N ASP A 339 -3.63 -16.37 23.36
CA ASP A 339 -2.74 -16.71 24.50
C ASP A 339 -3.34 -17.89 25.27
N GLU A 340 -2.58 -18.98 25.37
CA GLU A 340 -3.02 -20.20 26.06
C GLU A 340 -3.34 -20.00 27.53
N ASN A 341 -2.84 -18.93 28.17
CA ASN A 341 -3.13 -18.63 29.55
C ASN A 341 -4.49 -17.93 29.76
N ILE A 342 -5.03 -17.34 28.70
CA ILE A 342 -6.26 -16.53 28.74
C ILE A 342 -7.41 -17.28 28.07
N HIS A 343 -7.13 -18.02 26.96
CA HIS A 343 -8.13 -18.65 26.12
C HIS A 343 -8.21 -20.16 26.33
N GLY A 344 -9.42 -20.70 26.29
CA GLY A 344 -9.74 -22.12 26.42
C GLY A 344 -10.68 -22.40 27.56
N GLU A 345 -11.04 -23.68 27.72
CA GLU A 345 -12.00 -24.15 28.71
C GLU A 345 -11.63 -23.73 30.15
N GLY A 346 -12.54 -23.14 30.89
CA GLY A 346 -12.38 -22.72 32.27
C GLY A 346 -11.50 -21.48 32.45
N LYS A 347 -11.11 -20.76 31.36
CA LYS A 347 -10.29 -19.55 31.43
C LYS A 347 -11.11 -18.29 31.26
N GLU A 348 -10.52 -17.15 31.65
CA GLU A 348 -11.19 -15.85 31.64
C GLU A 348 -11.74 -15.44 30.27
N GLY A 349 -11.03 -15.78 29.19
CA GLY A 349 -11.40 -15.46 27.80
C GLY A 349 -12.10 -16.60 27.05
N GLU A 350 -12.69 -17.59 27.76
CA GLU A 350 -13.38 -18.73 27.14
C GLU A 350 -14.50 -18.27 26.20
N ASP A 351 -15.34 -17.36 26.62
CA ASP A 351 -16.44 -16.80 25.82
C ASP A 351 -15.97 -16.11 24.52
N VAL A 352 -14.90 -15.33 24.58
CA VAL A 352 -14.28 -14.67 23.41
C VAL A 352 -13.67 -15.74 22.48
N PHE A 353 -13.03 -16.76 23.05
CA PHE A 353 -12.43 -17.86 22.29
C PHE A 353 -13.50 -18.70 21.56
N GLU A 354 -14.59 -19.04 22.24
CA GLU A 354 -15.72 -19.78 21.62
C GLU A 354 -16.35 -18.97 20.49
N ALA A 355 -16.56 -17.66 20.66
CA ALA A 355 -17.03 -16.77 19.59
C ALA A 355 -16.09 -16.77 18.39
N GLY A 356 -14.77 -16.76 18.64
CA GLY A 356 -13.75 -16.86 17.60
C GLY A 356 -13.81 -18.16 16.81
N ILE A 357 -13.93 -19.30 17.52
CA ILE A 357 -14.08 -20.64 16.90
C ILE A 357 -15.37 -20.71 16.07
N ALA A 358 -16.50 -20.24 16.63
CA ALA A 358 -17.78 -20.24 15.94
C ALA A 358 -17.75 -19.39 14.66
N CYS A 359 -17.06 -18.27 14.69
CA CYS A 359 -16.85 -17.41 13.53
C CYS A 359 -15.96 -18.11 12.49
N SER A 360 -14.82 -18.69 12.89
CA SER A 360 -13.90 -19.41 12.00
C SER A 360 -14.58 -20.57 11.30
N ALA A 361 -15.42 -21.33 12.01
CA ALA A 361 -16.12 -22.46 11.45
C ALA A 361 -17.09 -22.09 10.30
N LYS A 362 -17.59 -20.87 10.27
CA LYS A 362 -18.55 -20.38 9.27
C LYS A 362 -17.91 -19.54 8.15
N THR A 363 -16.93 -18.69 8.48
CA THR A 363 -16.42 -17.67 7.58
C THR A 363 -14.95 -17.84 7.21
N MET A 364 -14.22 -18.76 7.85
CA MET A 364 -12.77 -18.92 7.81
C MET A 364 -11.97 -17.75 8.43
N TYR A 365 -12.62 -16.78 9.04
CA TYR A 365 -12.02 -15.76 9.90
C TYR A 365 -12.50 -15.99 11.35
N PRO A 366 -11.71 -15.56 12.35
CA PRO A 366 -10.42 -14.88 12.28
C PRO A 366 -9.25 -15.78 11.88
N ASP A 367 -8.15 -15.17 11.36
CA ASP A 367 -6.84 -15.80 11.38
C ASP A 367 -6.32 -15.85 12.81
N TRP A 368 -5.60 -16.90 13.18
CA TRP A 368 -5.14 -17.12 14.55
C TRP A 368 -3.65 -16.83 14.69
N LEU A 369 -3.29 -15.86 15.56
CA LEU A 369 -1.91 -15.57 15.94
C LEU A 369 -1.64 -16.10 17.34
N SER A 370 -0.90 -17.20 17.45
CA SER A 370 -0.48 -17.74 18.75
C SER A 370 0.64 -16.92 19.37
N LEU A 371 0.41 -16.42 20.56
CA LEU A 371 1.37 -15.68 21.37
C LEU A 371 2.10 -16.56 22.38
N SER A 372 1.68 -17.81 22.52
CA SER A 372 2.28 -18.80 23.45
C SER A 372 3.47 -19.54 22.85
N GLY A 373 3.69 -19.44 21.54
CA GLY A 373 4.73 -20.14 20.81
C GLY A 373 6.16 -19.65 21.08
N LYS A 374 7.09 -20.11 20.22
CA LYS A 374 8.48 -19.67 20.17
C LYS A 374 8.66 -18.70 19.00
N GLY A 375 9.34 -17.61 19.21
CA GLY A 375 9.61 -16.61 18.15
C GLY A 375 9.64 -15.21 18.73
N TYR A 376 10.04 -14.25 17.90
CA TYR A 376 10.22 -12.89 18.40
C TYR A 376 8.88 -12.21 18.78
N ILE A 377 7.77 -12.50 18.09
CA ILE A 377 6.44 -11.96 18.43
C ILE A 377 6.03 -12.42 19.84
N SER A 378 6.12 -13.74 20.10
CA SER A 378 5.82 -14.30 21.44
C SER A 378 6.77 -13.79 22.50
N SER A 379 8.05 -13.62 22.17
CA SER A 379 9.07 -13.08 23.11
C SER A 379 8.77 -11.61 23.46
N MET A 380 8.40 -10.80 22.48
CA MET A 380 7.98 -9.40 22.70
C MET A 380 6.73 -9.34 23.57
N TYR A 381 5.71 -10.15 23.25
CA TYR A 381 4.50 -10.21 24.06
C TYR A 381 4.76 -10.67 25.50
N LYS A 382 5.58 -11.71 25.72
CA LYS A 382 5.93 -12.19 27.06
C LYS A 382 6.62 -11.10 27.90
N ARG A 383 7.51 -10.32 27.25
CA ARG A 383 8.30 -9.28 27.93
C ARG A 383 7.48 -8.00 28.18
N TYR A 384 6.73 -7.52 27.19
CA TYR A 384 6.12 -6.19 27.22
C TYR A 384 4.60 -6.21 27.36
N LYS A 385 3.95 -7.39 27.27
CA LYS A 385 2.48 -7.56 27.26
C LYS A 385 1.81 -6.75 26.15
N LYS A 386 2.54 -6.48 25.07
CA LYS A 386 2.07 -5.82 23.85
C LYS A 386 2.45 -6.64 22.63
N VAL A 387 1.66 -6.59 21.59
CA VAL A 387 1.85 -7.41 20.39
C VAL A 387 2.33 -6.56 19.22
N ILE A 388 3.33 -7.05 18.48
CA ILE A 388 3.60 -6.56 17.13
C ILE A 388 2.54 -7.21 16.24
N SER A 389 1.47 -6.47 15.95
CA SER A 389 0.37 -6.97 15.13
C SER A 389 0.80 -7.27 13.70
N PRO A 390 0.19 -8.25 13.02
CA PRO A 390 0.45 -8.50 11.61
C PRO A 390 -0.10 -7.35 10.76
N MET A 391 0.58 -7.05 9.68
CA MET A 391 0.05 -6.17 8.63
C MET A 391 -1.04 -6.87 7.82
N GLY A 392 -1.76 -6.15 6.99
CA GLY A 392 -2.83 -6.68 6.16
C GLY A 392 -2.44 -7.91 5.33
N CYS A 393 -1.19 -7.99 4.88
CA CYS A 393 -0.59 -9.13 4.19
C CYS A 393 -0.05 -10.24 5.11
N ARG A 394 -0.25 -10.13 6.43
CA ARG A 394 0.31 -11.02 7.49
C ARG A 394 1.82 -10.95 7.63
N ALA A 395 2.48 -9.98 7.01
CA ALA A 395 3.87 -9.67 7.33
C ALA A 395 3.97 -9.03 8.73
N PHE A 396 5.06 -9.34 9.43
CA PHE A 396 5.38 -8.76 10.72
C PHE A 396 6.59 -7.84 10.56
N LEU A 397 6.50 -6.65 11.18
CA LEU A 397 7.66 -5.77 11.26
C LEU A 397 8.64 -6.31 12.29
N SER A 398 9.96 -6.17 12.01
CA SER A 398 11.00 -6.49 12.99
C SER A 398 10.81 -5.67 14.26
N PRO A 399 11.32 -6.12 15.42
CA PRO A 399 11.40 -5.28 16.62
C PRO A 399 12.06 -3.94 16.30
N TRP A 400 11.54 -2.88 16.89
CA TRP A 400 12.09 -1.53 16.76
C TRP A 400 11.95 -0.79 18.06
N TYR A 401 12.98 -0.07 18.46
CA TYR A 401 13.04 0.69 19.70
C TYR A 401 13.24 2.17 19.38
N GLU A 402 12.69 3.05 20.22
CA GLU A 402 12.65 4.50 19.97
C GLU A 402 14.05 5.11 19.77
N ARG A 403 15.04 4.67 20.57
CA ARG A 403 16.40 5.20 20.55
C ARG A 403 17.40 4.29 19.83
N GLY A 404 17.32 2.99 20.02
CA GLY A 404 18.30 2.03 19.53
C GLY A 404 17.98 1.40 18.17
N GLY A 405 16.81 1.66 17.61
CA GLY A 405 16.40 1.07 16.34
C GLY A 405 16.10 -0.42 16.46
N MET A 406 16.81 -1.29 15.73
CA MET A 406 16.55 -2.74 15.74
C MET A 406 16.96 -3.44 17.04
N THR A 407 17.86 -2.84 17.82
CA THR A 407 18.31 -3.32 19.13
C THR A 407 18.13 -2.21 20.15
N PRO A 408 17.69 -2.51 21.39
CA PRO A 408 17.52 -1.47 22.39
C PRO A 408 18.86 -0.79 22.72
N ALA A 409 18.83 0.53 22.87
CA ALA A 409 20.02 1.30 23.29
C ALA A 409 20.42 0.98 24.73
N ASP A 410 19.44 0.74 25.60
CA ASP A 410 19.58 0.31 26.99
C ASP A 410 18.29 -0.40 27.47
N ASP A 411 18.24 -0.83 28.72
CA ASP A 411 17.10 -1.54 29.30
C ASP A 411 15.81 -0.70 29.42
N ASN A 412 15.93 0.62 29.34
CA ASN A 412 14.80 1.56 29.40
C ASN A 412 14.35 2.04 28.01
N ASP A 413 14.95 1.51 26.94
CA ASP A 413 14.54 1.88 25.59
C ASP A 413 13.19 1.26 25.24
N ALA A 414 12.22 2.11 24.87
CA ALA A 414 10.86 1.69 24.62
C ALA A 414 10.69 1.04 23.24
N PRO A 415 10.08 -0.15 23.16
CA PRO A 415 9.73 -0.73 21.88
C PRO A 415 8.52 -0.05 21.25
N VAL A 416 8.57 0.16 19.94
CA VAL A 416 7.49 0.77 19.14
C VAL A 416 6.63 -0.33 18.53
N PHE A 417 5.36 -0.41 18.93
CA PHE A 417 4.41 -1.44 18.48
C PHE A 417 3.46 -0.96 17.40
N VAL A 418 3.09 0.34 17.41
CA VAL A 418 2.13 0.97 16.50
C VAL A 418 2.73 2.23 15.87
N GLY A 419 2.03 2.86 14.93
CA GLY A 419 2.54 4.03 14.22
C GLY A 419 3.67 3.68 13.25
N ARG A 420 3.71 2.45 12.74
CA ARG A 420 4.77 1.89 11.88
C ARG A 420 4.21 1.47 10.52
N PHE A 421 5.07 1.47 9.52
CA PHE A 421 4.69 1.08 8.15
C PHE A 421 5.84 0.36 7.44
N ASN A 422 5.52 -0.25 6.29
CA ASN A 422 6.51 -0.72 5.32
C ASN A 422 6.37 0.06 4.00
N VAL A 423 7.46 0.19 3.26
CA VAL A 423 7.47 0.81 1.93
C VAL A 423 7.09 -0.17 0.82
N GLY A 424 7.12 -1.45 1.07
CA GLY A 424 6.75 -2.47 0.11
C GLY A 424 7.39 -3.83 0.41
N ALA A 425 7.11 -4.82 -0.43
CA ALA A 425 7.61 -6.17 -0.32
C ALA A 425 8.40 -6.58 -1.56
N VAL A 426 9.41 -7.42 -1.36
CA VAL A 426 10.17 -8.09 -2.42
C VAL A 426 10.17 -9.58 -2.13
N SER A 427 9.71 -10.38 -3.08
CA SER A 427 9.72 -11.85 -3.00
C SER A 427 10.92 -12.42 -3.73
N LEU A 428 11.55 -13.43 -3.15
CA LEU A 428 12.61 -14.22 -3.77
C LEU A 428 12.06 -15.55 -4.26
N HIS A 429 12.43 -15.95 -5.48
CA HIS A 429 12.05 -17.24 -6.06
C HIS A 429 13.05 -18.32 -5.63
N LEU A 430 12.96 -18.79 -4.38
CA LEU A 430 13.91 -19.73 -3.80
C LEU A 430 14.10 -21.02 -4.61
N PRO A 431 13.05 -21.70 -5.14
CA PRO A 431 13.23 -22.87 -5.99
C PRO A 431 14.08 -22.60 -7.24
N MET A 432 13.89 -21.44 -7.88
CA MET A 432 14.67 -21.07 -9.07
C MET A 432 16.14 -20.77 -8.74
N ILE A 433 16.37 -20.06 -7.63
CA ILE A 433 17.73 -19.79 -7.11
C ILE A 433 18.46 -21.11 -6.82
N LEU A 434 17.78 -22.06 -6.17
CA LEU A 434 18.34 -23.39 -5.89
C LEU A 434 18.63 -24.17 -7.17
N ALA A 435 17.72 -24.16 -8.15
CA ALA A 435 17.92 -24.84 -9.43
C ALA A 435 19.13 -24.29 -10.15
N LYS A 436 19.32 -22.97 -10.17
CA LYS A 436 20.49 -22.32 -10.77
C LYS A 436 21.79 -22.71 -10.03
N ALA A 437 21.81 -22.60 -8.70
CA ALA A 437 22.98 -22.97 -7.92
C ALA A 437 23.40 -24.44 -8.14
N ARG A 438 22.45 -25.36 -8.29
CA ARG A 438 22.74 -26.76 -8.65
C ARG A 438 23.31 -26.93 -10.05
N SER A 439 22.83 -26.16 -11.03
CA SER A 439 23.34 -26.22 -12.40
C SER A 439 24.74 -25.62 -12.55
N GLU A 440 25.13 -24.68 -11.68
CA GLU A 440 26.46 -24.06 -11.67
C GLU A 440 27.48 -24.87 -10.83
N ALA A 441 27.01 -25.81 -10.01
CA ALA A 441 27.85 -26.68 -9.19
C ALA A 441 28.26 -27.99 -9.88
N VAL A 442 27.80 -28.22 -11.12
CA VAL A 442 28.15 -29.35 -12.02
C VAL A 442 29.11 -28.86 -13.09
#